data_b0005f7dc44aa5aec3c9408a670ac764
#
_entry.id   b0005f7dc44aa5aec3c9408a670ac764
#
_cell.length_a   1.000
_cell.length_b   1.000
_cell.length_c   1.000
_cell.angle_alpha   90.00
_cell.angle_beta   90.00
_cell.angle_gamma   90.00
#
_symmetry.space_group_name_H-M   'P 1'
#
loop_
_entity.id
_entity.type
_entity.pdbx_description
1 polymer ?
#
loop_
_entity_poly.entity_id
_entity_poly.type
_entity_poly.pdbx_seq_one_letter_code
_entity_poly.pdbx_strand_id
1 'polypeptide(L)'
;MMAFAGPAEAARDALAPFRAIATPLADLVAPGHYSDLYLPEDPEQKPAFSVCSRLMDGLDDADAAKIINRVAGSSAPMRLGEIRVLGGAMGRVPSSETAFAHRSSRVMVSFIAVYGDPGEQAVHDRWAADGIAELPQEMDRVYVNFLLTDPAERIHAAYPPQTLERLKLVKRRYDPENLLRLNRNVTPA
;
A
#
# COMPACT_ATOMS: atom_id res chain seq x y z
N MET A 1 9.53 7.66 -6.07
CA MET A 1 10.55 8.11 -5.07
C MET A 1 11.70 7.12 -5.11
N MET A 2 12.94 7.59 -5.06
CA MET A 2 14.15 6.75 -5.00
C MET A 2 14.99 7.19 -3.80
N ALA A 3 15.59 6.23 -3.09
CA ALA A 3 16.54 6.50 -2.01
C ALA A 3 17.65 5.46 -2.03
N PHE A 4 18.86 5.90 -1.78
CA PHE A 4 20.05 5.05 -1.66
C PHE A 4 20.78 5.40 -0.36
N ALA A 5 20.96 4.42 0.51
CA ALA A 5 21.70 4.58 1.75
C ALA A 5 23.16 4.15 1.54
N GLY A 6 24.06 5.12 1.36
CA GLY A 6 25.47 4.88 1.12
C GLY A 6 26.20 6.11 0.56
N PRO A 7 27.47 5.96 0.17
CA PRO A 7 28.26 7.06 -0.42
C PRO A 7 27.61 7.61 -1.70
N ALA A 8 27.70 8.93 -1.90
CA ALA A 8 27.09 9.62 -3.04
C ALA A 8 27.58 9.11 -4.41
N GLU A 9 28.86 8.67 -4.49
CA GLU A 9 29.42 8.10 -5.71
C GLU A 9 28.74 6.77 -6.07
N ALA A 10 28.56 5.87 -5.09
CA ALA A 10 27.88 4.60 -5.30
C ALA A 10 26.37 4.82 -5.60
N ALA A 11 25.76 5.86 -5.05
CA ALA A 11 24.38 6.24 -5.36
C ALA A 11 24.21 6.63 -6.84
N ARG A 12 25.18 7.33 -7.42
CA ARG A 12 25.14 7.74 -8.83
C ARG A 12 25.01 6.53 -9.75
N ASP A 13 25.86 5.52 -9.52
CA ASP A 13 25.89 4.30 -10.34
C ASP A 13 24.62 3.45 -10.13
N ALA A 14 24.17 3.32 -8.88
CA ALA A 14 22.97 2.57 -8.53
C ALA A 14 21.68 3.19 -9.11
N LEU A 15 21.61 4.51 -9.24
CA LEU A 15 20.45 5.24 -9.74
C LEU A 15 20.47 5.47 -11.26
N ALA A 16 21.62 5.31 -11.91
CA ALA A 16 21.76 5.52 -13.36
C ALA A 16 20.76 4.70 -14.21
N PRO A 17 20.51 3.40 -13.94
CA PRO A 17 19.54 2.61 -14.70
C PRO A 17 18.12 3.18 -14.64
N PHE A 18 17.72 3.75 -13.51
CA PHE A 18 16.38 4.34 -13.34
C PHE A 18 16.26 5.66 -14.12
N ARG A 19 17.33 6.45 -14.19
CA ARG A 19 17.37 7.68 -14.98
C ARG A 19 17.36 7.41 -16.48
N ALA A 20 17.79 6.22 -16.90
CA ALA A 20 17.83 5.80 -18.30
C ALA A 20 16.50 5.24 -18.84
N ILE A 21 15.47 5.03 -17.98
CA ILE A 21 14.19 4.47 -18.40
C ILE A 21 13.46 5.41 -19.35
N ALA A 22 13.51 6.71 -19.08
CA ALA A 22 12.90 7.75 -19.91
C ALA A 22 13.61 9.09 -19.65
N THR A 23 13.38 10.09 -20.52
CA THR A 23 13.85 11.45 -20.26
C THR A 23 13.10 12.02 -19.05
N PRO A 24 13.78 12.34 -17.93
CA PRO A 24 13.12 12.91 -16.77
C PRO A 24 12.55 14.29 -17.08
N LEU A 25 11.35 14.58 -16.58
CA LEU A 25 10.82 15.95 -16.55
C LEU A 25 11.55 16.79 -15.50
N ALA A 26 11.93 16.16 -14.40
CA ALA A 26 12.77 16.74 -13.35
C ALA A 26 13.54 15.62 -12.64
N ASP A 27 14.78 15.89 -12.24
CA ASP A 27 15.57 15.01 -11.36
C ASP A 27 15.88 15.77 -10.07
N LEU A 28 15.15 15.42 -9.02
CA LEU A 28 15.25 16.05 -7.71
C LEU A 28 16.08 15.21 -6.71
N VAL A 29 16.75 14.15 -7.21
CA VAL A 29 17.57 13.30 -6.35
C VAL A 29 18.85 14.03 -5.96
N ALA A 30 19.00 14.30 -4.68
CA ALA A 30 20.13 15.00 -4.07
C ALA A 30 20.57 14.28 -2.79
N PRO A 31 21.83 14.46 -2.34
CA PRO A 31 22.22 14.07 -1.00
C PRO A 31 21.38 14.81 0.05
N GLY A 32 20.97 14.08 1.10
CA GLY A 32 20.15 14.64 2.17
C GLY A 32 20.10 13.74 3.39
N HIS A 33 19.44 14.18 4.42
CA HIS A 33 19.17 13.40 5.62
C HIS A 33 17.88 12.58 5.45
N TYR A 34 17.75 11.50 6.20
CA TYR A 34 16.54 10.67 6.18
C TYR A 34 15.27 11.47 6.52
N SER A 35 15.39 12.45 7.40
CA SER A 35 14.30 13.37 7.76
C SER A 35 13.76 14.19 6.57
N ASP A 36 14.59 14.44 5.55
CA ASP A 36 14.21 15.25 4.39
C ASP A 36 13.23 14.51 3.45
N LEU A 37 13.03 13.19 3.68
CA LEU A 37 12.01 12.38 3.00
C LEU A 37 10.59 12.68 3.50
N TYR A 38 10.45 13.32 4.66
CA TYR A 38 9.17 13.71 5.22
C TYR A 38 8.83 15.12 4.75
N LEU A 39 7.72 15.22 4.03
CA LEU A 39 7.19 16.54 3.69
C LEU A 39 6.66 17.23 4.95
N PRO A 40 6.85 18.55 5.09
CA PRO A 40 6.23 19.30 6.17
C PRO A 40 4.70 19.12 6.11
N GLU A 41 4.11 18.73 7.23
CA GLU A 41 2.65 18.70 7.35
C GLU A 41 2.15 20.11 7.58
N ASP A 42 1.15 20.52 6.81
CA ASP A 42 0.39 21.73 7.08
C ASP A 42 -0.75 21.39 8.06
N PRO A 43 -0.70 21.86 9.32
CA PRO A 43 -1.72 21.52 10.32
C PRO A 43 -3.13 22.01 9.95
N GLU A 44 -3.23 23.00 9.06
CA GLU A 44 -4.50 23.55 8.60
C GLU A 44 -5.09 22.76 7.43
N GLN A 45 -4.27 22.00 6.70
CA GLN A 45 -4.71 21.16 5.61
C GLN A 45 -4.88 19.72 6.08
N LYS A 46 -6.12 19.26 6.21
CA LYS A 46 -6.47 17.86 6.51
C LYS A 46 -7.18 17.24 5.32
N PRO A 47 -6.44 16.87 4.28
CA PRO A 47 -7.06 16.24 3.13
C PRO A 47 -7.71 14.91 3.52
N ALA A 48 -8.84 14.61 2.89
CA ALA A 48 -9.45 13.30 2.97
C ALA A 48 -8.77 12.33 1.98
N PHE A 49 -8.79 11.04 2.30
CA PHE A 49 -8.16 9.99 1.52
C PHE A 49 -9.15 8.84 1.28
N SER A 50 -9.18 8.38 0.04
CA SER A 50 -9.77 7.09 -0.32
C SER A 50 -8.67 6.19 -0.86
N VAL A 51 -8.55 5.00 -0.30
CA VAL A 51 -7.51 4.03 -0.68
C VAL A 51 -8.12 2.64 -0.76
N CYS A 52 -7.88 1.96 -1.87
CA CYS A 52 -8.11 0.53 -1.99
C CYS A 52 -6.87 -0.14 -2.55
N SER A 53 -6.49 -1.28 -1.99
CA SER A 53 -5.26 -1.98 -2.39
C SER A 53 -5.46 -3.49 -2.49
N ARG A 54 -4.56 -4.13 -3.25
CA ARG A 54 -4.48 -5.59 -3.38
C ARG A 54 -3.05 -6.05 -3.55
N LEU A 55 -2.74 -7.20 -2.96
CA LEU A 55 -1.51 -7.93 -3.18
C LEU A 55 -1.73 -8.95 -4.32
N MET A 56 -0.81 -8.98 -5.29
CA MET A 56 -0.92 -9.77 -6.52
C MET A 56 0.39 -10.51 -6.81
N ASP A 57 0.31 -11.54 -7.64
CA ASP A 57 1.48 -12.33 -8.04
C ASP A 57 2.22 -11.75 -9.24
N GLY A 58 1.64 -10.77 -9.93
CA GLY A 58 2.24 -10.04 -11.04
C GLY A 58 1.27 -9.05 -11.66
N LEU A 59 1.76 -8.33 -12.65
CA LEU A 59 1.01 -7.43 -13.53
C LEU A 59 1.47 -7.66 -14.95
N ASP A 60 0.56 -7.64 -15.90
CA ASP A 60 0.86 -7.61 -17.32
C ASP A 60 0.55 -6.23 -17.95
N ASP A 61 0.80 -6.11 -19.26
CA ASP A 61 0.57 -4.85 -19.99
C ASP A 61 -0.91 -4.45 -20.02
N ALA A 62 -1.83 -5.43 -20.02
CA ALA A 62 -3.26 -5.16 -19.99
C ALA A 62 -3.69 -4.60 -18.63
N ASP A 63 -3.12 -5.11 -17.54
CA ASP A 63 -3.34 -4.60 -16.20
C ASP A 63 -2.75 -3.19 -16.03
N ALA A 64 -1.56 -2.95 -16.60
CA ALA A 64 -0.95 -1.62 -16.61
C ALA A 64 -1.85 -0.60 -17.34
N ALA A 65 -2.43 -0.98 -18.49
CA ALA A 65 -3.36 -0.14 -19.23
C ALA A 65 -4.64 0.18 -18.41
N LYS A 66 -5.20 -0.80 -17.69
CA LYS A 66 -6.35 -0.59 -16.79
C LYS A 66 -6.02 0.42 -15.71
N ILE A 67 -4.84 0.28 -15.06
CA ILE A 67 -4.39 1.20 -14.01
C ILE A 67 -4.28 2.63 -14.55
N ILE A 68 -3.63 2.81 -15.70
CA ILE A 68 -3.48 4.13 -16.34
C ILE A 68 -4.83 4.75 -16.65
N ASN A 69 -5.73 3.99 -17.30
CA ASN A 69 -7.06 4.46 -17.67
C ASN A 69 -7.91 4.84 -16.44
N ARG A 70 -7.83 4.04 -15.38
CA ARG A 70 -8.54 4.31 -14.13
C ARG A 70 -8.05 5.61 -13.49
N VAL A 71 -6.74 5.83 -13.41
CA VAL A 71 -6.16 7.06 -12.88
C VAL A 71 -6.55 8.27 -13.75
N ALA A 72 -6.49 8.15 -15.08
CA ALA A 72 -6.88 9.22 -15.99
C ALA A 72 -8.36 9.61 -15.83
N GLY A 73 -9.25 8.66 -15.54
CA GLY A 73 -10.70 8.88 -15.37
C GLY A 73 -11.12 9.36 -13.97
N SER A 74 -10.21 9.60 -13.03
CA SER A 74 -10.55 10.09 -11.69
C SER A 74 -10.84 11.58 -11.67
N SER A 75 -11.83 11.99 -10.88
CA SER A 75 -12.16 13.39 -10.58
C SER A 75 -11.35 13.99 -9.43
N ALA A 76 -10.64 13.16 -8.63
CA ALA A 76 -9.88 13.66 -7.50
C ALA A 76 -8.77 14.62 -7.94
N PRO A 77 -8.53 15.71 -7.18
CA PRO A 77 -7.43 16.65 -7.44
C PRO A 77 -6.06 15.97 -7.48
N MET A 78 -5.78 15.09 -6.51
CA MET A 78 -4.63 14.21 -6.53
C MET A 78 -5.10 12.75 -6.58
N ARG A 79 -4.61 12.02 -7.56
CA ARG A 79 -4.98 10.64 -7.85
C ARG A 79 -3.77 9.84 -8.26
N LEU A 80 -3.65 8.64 -7.72
CA LEU A 80 -2.48 7.79 -7.91
C LEU A 80 -2.91 6.34 -8.17
N GLY A 81 -2.23 5.70 -9.12
CA GLY A 81 -2.12 4.26 -9.22
C GLY A 81 -0.72 3.88 -8.74
N GLU A 82 -0.61 3.40 -7.52
CA GLU A 82 0.68 3.05 -6.94
C GLU A 82 0.96 1.56 -7.14
N ILE A 83 2.16 1.23 -7.65
CA ILE A 83 2.63 -0.13 -7.80
C ILE A 83 3.89 -0.29 -6.94
N ARG A 84 3.81 -1.16 -5.93
CA ARG A 84 4.96 -1.52 -5.08
C ARG A 84 5.44 -2.91 -5.44
N VAL A 85 6.67 -2.99 -5.94
CA VAL A 85 7.32 -4.28 -6.19
C VAL A 85 7.77 -4.88 -4.86
N LEU A 86 7.36 -6.12 -4.61
CA LEU A 86 7.64 -6.87 -3.41
C LEU A 86 8.64 -8.00 -3.70
N GLY A 87 9.25 -8.55 -2.65
CA GLY A 87 10.17 -9.68 -2.80
C GLY A 87 11.46 -9.50 -2.01
N GLY A 88 12.57 -9.98 -2.54
CA GLY A 88 13.87 -9.92 -1.86
C GLY A 88 13.86 -10.63 -0.51
N ALA A 89 14.40 -10.00 0.52
CA ALA A 89 14.48 -10.59 1.87
C ALA A 89 13.09 -10.88 2.46
N MET A 90 12.10 -10.03 2.21
CA MET A 90 10.74 -10.21 2.67
C MET A 90 10.11 -11.51 2.14
N GLY A 91 10.31 -11.82 0.85
CA GLY A 91 9.77 -13.03 0.22
C GLY A 91 10.47 -14.32 0.64
N ARG A 92 11.65 -14.25 1.28
CA ARG A 92 12.38 -15.44 1.78
C ARG A 92 11.94 -15.89 3.17
N VAL A 93 11.19 -15.07 3.88
CA VAL A 93 10.65 -15.44 5.20
C VAL A 93 9.43 -16.35 5.00
N PRO A 94 9.34 -17.50 5.68
CA PRO A 94 8.16 -18.36 5.61
C PRO A 94 6.89 -17.62 6.02
N SER A 95 5.78 -17.87 5.33
CA SER A 95 4.50 -17.19 5.58
C SER A 95 3.96 -17.41 7.00
N SER A 96 4.37 -18.48 7.68
CA SER A 96 3.97 -18.79 9.06
C SER A 96 4.78 -18.10 10.13
N GLU A 97 5.92 -17.48 9.81
CA GLU A 97 6.85 -16.92 10.80
C GLU A 97 6.33 -15.65 11.47
N THR A 98 5.58 -14.84 10.74
CA THR A 98 5.10 -13.54 11.24
C THR A 98 3.63 -13.32 10.89
N ALA A 99 3.05 -12.22 11.40
CA ALA A 99 1.68 -11.84 11.07
C ALA A 99 1.48 -11.52 9.57
N PHE A 100 2.50 -11.02 8.87
CA PHE A 100 2.43 -10.81 7.43
C PHE A 100 2.61 -12.14 6.69
N ALA A 101 1.51 -12.77 6.26
CA ALA A 101 1.50 -14.09 5.66
C ALA A 101 1.61 -14.09 4.12
N HIS A 102 1.34 -12.97 3.45
CA HIS A 102 1.31 -12.87 1.99
C HIS A 102 2.70 -12.66 1.35
N ARG A 103 3.66 -13.45 1.79
CA ARG A 103 5.08 -13.32 1.44
C ARG A 103 5.41 -13.70 0.00
N SER A 104 4.57 -14.50 -0.63
CA SER A 104 4.70 -14.89 -2.04
C SER A 104 4.23 -13.81 -3.02
N SER A 105 3.47 -12.82 -2.56
CA SER A 105 3.01 -11.72 -3.43
C SER A 105 4.18 -10.92 -3.97
N ARG A 106 4.12 -10.58 -5.25
CA ARG A 106 5.20 -9.91 -5.97
C ARG A 106 4.97 -8.43 -6.18
N VAL A 107 3.71 -8.01 -6.17
CA VAL A 107 3.33 -6.61 -6.30
C VAL A 107 2.18 -6.28 -5.36
N MET A 108 2.12 -5.02 -4.94
CA MET A 108 0.93 -4.43 -4.34
C MET A 108 0.50 -3.28 -5.22
N VAL A 109 -0.77 -3.29 -5.64
CA VAL A 109 -1.39 -2.20 -6.36
C VAL A 109 -2.31 -1.45 -5.41
N SER A 110 -2.27 -0.12 -5.46
CA SER A 110 -3.16 0.75 -4.70
C SER A 110 -3.71 1.84 -5.60
N PHE A 111 -5.02 2.10 -5.52
CA PHE A 111 -5.62 3.31 -6.04
C PHE A 111 -5.86 4.26 -4.88
N ILE A 112 -5.33 5.48 -5.01
CA ILE A 112 -5.34 6.49 -3.96
C ILE A 112 -5.93 7.77 -4.53
N ALA A 113 -6.96 8.30 -3.89
CA ALA A 113 -7.52 9.61 -4.15
C ALA A 113 -7.30 10.50 -2.93
N VAL A 114 -6.86 11.75 -3.16
CA VAL A 114 -6.71 12.78 -2.12
C VAL A 114 -7.56 13.97 -2.52
N TYR A 115 -8.43 14.42 -1.64
CA TYR A 115 -9.43 15.45 -1.93
C TYR A 115 -9.69 16.31 -0.69
N GLY A 116 -10.26 17.51 -0.90
CA GLY A 116 -10.50 18.46 0.17
C GLY A 116 -11.87 18.35 0.83
N ASP A 117 -12.90 17.94 0.06
CA ASP A 117 -14.29 17.86 0.56
C ASP A 117 -14.62 16.44 1.05
N PRO A 118 -14.81 16.23 2.35
CA PRO A 118 -15.22 14.93 2.88
C PRO A 118 -16.57 14.42 2.31
N GLY A 119 -17.41 15.31 1.78
CA GLY A 119 -18.66 14.93 1.11
C GLY A 119 -18.46 14.10 -0.16
N GLU A 120 -17.26 14.15 -0.77
CA GLU A 120 -16.90 13.38 -1.96
C GLU A 120 -16.39 11.96 -1.64
N GLN A 121 -16.30 11.59 -0.37
CA GLN A 121 -15.72 10.31 0.07
C GLN A 121 -16.31 9.11 -0.66
N ALA A 122 -17.63 9.01 -0.73
CA ALA A 122 -18.31 7.85 -1.36
C ALA A 122 -17.97 7.69 -2.85
N VAL A 123 -17.72 8.79 -3.56
CA VAL A 123 -17.34 8.78 -4.97
C VAL A 123 -15.91 8.23 -5.12
N HIS A 124 -14.99 8.72 -4.29
CA HIS A 124 -13.58 8.33 -4.34
C HIS A 124 -13.32 6.94 -3.78
N ASP A 125 -14.07 6.52 -2.75
CA ASP A 125 -14.04 5.15 -2.24
C ASP A 125 -14.47 4.15 -3.33
N ARG A 126 -15.57 4.45 -4.03
CA ARG A 126 -16.04 3.63 -5.15
C ARG A 126 -15.03 3.60 -6.28
N TRP A 127 -14.48 4.76 -6.68
CA TRP A 127 -13.46 4.83 -7.73
C TRP A 127 -12.26 3.92 -7.41
N ALA A 128 -11.74 3.95 -6.18
CA ALA A 128 -10.62 3.13 -5.75
C ALA A 128 -10.97 1.64 -5.72
N ALA A 129 -12.16 1.29 -5.18
CA ALA A 129 -12.63 -0.09 -5.11
C ALA A 129 -12.87 -0.71 -6.48
N ASP A 130 -13.51 0.03 -7.40
CA ASP A 130 -13.74 -0.41 -8.78
C ASP A 130 -12.41 -0.63 -9.51
N GLY A 131 -11.41 0.25 -9.29
CA GLY A 131 -10.08 0.09 -9.86
C GLY A 131 -9.41 -1.22 -9.46
N ILE A 132 -9.51 -1.60 -8.19
CA ILE A 132 -9.03 -2.90 -7.71
C ILE A 132 -9.88 -4.06 -8.26
N ALA A 133 -11.19 -3.86 -8.44
CA ALA A 133 -12.08 -4.90 -8.97
C ALA A 133 -11.82 -5.22 -10.45
N GLU A 134 -11.30 -4.29 -11.24
CA GLU A 134 -10.92 -4.48 -12.66
C GLU A 134 -9.64 -5.31 -12.85
N LEU A 135 -8.82 -5.44 -11.80
CA LEU A 135 -7.59 -6.24 -11.84
C LEU A 135 -7.88 -7.72 -11.58
N PRO A 136 -7.01 -8.65 -12.03
CA PRO A 136 -7.18 -10.08 -11.79
C PRO A 136 -7.40 -10.42 -10.31
N GLN A 137 -8.38 -11.28 -10.03
CA GLN A 137 -8.82 -11.62 -8.68
C GLN A 137 -8.59 -13.11 -8.38
N GLU A 138 -7.35 -13.56 -8.41
CA GLU A 138 -7.07 -14.96 -8.08
C GLU A 138 -7.33 -15.24 -6.59
N MET A 139 -6.95 -14.32 -5.71
CA MET A 139 -7.21 -14.37 -4.27
C MET A 139 -7.34 -12.96 -3.70
N ASP A 140 -8.27 -12.77 -2.74
CA ASP A 140 -8.36 -11.50 -2.00
C ASP A 140 -7.26 -11.46 -0.93
N ARG A 141 -6.15 -10.79 -1.26
CA ARG A 141 -4.99 -10.61 -0.39
C ARG A 141 -4.71 -9.12 -0.22
N VAL A 142 -4.61 -8.67 1.02
CA VAL A 142 -4.37 -7.26 1.34
C VAL A 142 -3.30 -7.12 2.42
N TYR A 143 -2.72 -5.94 2.49
CA TYR A 143 -1.86 -5.57 3.61
C TYR A 143 -2.67 -4.73 4.60
N VAL A 144 -2.73 -5.18 5.85
CA VAL A 144 -3.61 -4.60 6.88
C VAL A 144 -3.45 -3.09 7.05
N ASN A 145 -2.25 -2.56 6.88
CA ASN A 145 -1.97 -1.12 7.02
C ASN A 145 -2.56 -0.26 5.88
N PHE A 146 -3.07 -0.91 4.81
CA PHE A 146 -3.73 -0.25 3.67
C PHE A 146 -5.23 -0.53 3.62
N LEU A 147 -5.80 -1.08 4.68
CA LEU A 147 -7.25 -1.23 4.86
C LEU A 147 -7.82 0.02 5.56
N LEU A 148 -7.86 1.16 4.89
CA LEU A 148 -8.33 2.41 5.50
C LEU A 148 -9.85 2.52 5.50
N THR A 149 -10.46 2.41 4.32
CA THR A 149 -11.91 2.55 4.10
C THR A 149 -12.63 1.23 3.87
N ASP A 150 -11.91 0.13 3.88
CA ASP A 150 -12.45 -1.21 3.67
C ASP A 150 -13.35 -1.67 4.83
N PRO A 151 -14.36 -2.51 4.55
CA PRO A 151 -15.16 -3.15 5.59
C PRO A 151 -14.30 -3.93 6.60
N ALA A 152 -14.76 -3.99 7.86
CA ALA A 152 -14.02 -4.67 8.92
C ALA A 152 -13.76 -6.15 8.63
N GLU A 153 -14.67 -6.78 7.87
CA GLU A 153 -14.62 -8.19 7.46
C GLU A 153 -13.41 -8.50 6.57
N ARG A 154 -12.86 -7.50 5.86
CA ARG A 154 -11.65 -7.67 5.04
C ARG A 154 -10.38 -7.99 5.83
N ILE A 155 -10.43 -8.00 7.17
CA ILE A 155 -9.32 -8.48 8.00
C ILE A 155 -8.93 -9.93 7.65
N HIS A 156 -9.87 -10.75 7.19
CA HIS A 156 -9.61 -12.12 6.75
C HIS A 156 -8.77 -12.18 5.47
N ALA A 157 -8.82 -11.15 4.63
CA ALA A 157 -7.97 -11.02 3.46
C ALA A 157 -6.53 -10.61 3.84
N ALA A 158 -6.35 -9.92 4.97
CA ALA A 158 -5.04 -9.57 5.50
C ALA A 158 -4.39 -10.74 6.26
N TYR A 159 -5.20 -11.52 6.98
CA TYR A 159 -4.73 -12.61 7.83
C TYR A 159 -5.43 -13.93 7.44
N PRO A 160 -4.72 -14.84 6.74
CA PRO A 160 -5.23 -16.19 6.51
C PRO A 160 -5.65 -16.88 7.82
N PRO A 161 -6.56 -17.87 7.79
CA PRO A 161 -7.16 -18.43 9.00
C PRO A 161 -6.16 -18.83 10.08
N GLN A 162 -5.08 -19.54 9.72
CA GLN A 162 -4.05 -19.94 10.69
C GLN A 162 -3.34 -18.75 11.35
N THR A 163 -3.05 -17.72 10.58
CA THR A 163 -2.41 -16.49 11.11
C THR A 163 -3.38 -15.77 12.03
N LEU A 164 -4.64 -15.65 11.64
CA LEU A 164 -5.66 -14.98 12.44
C LEU A 164 -5.88 -15.69 13.78
N GLU A 165 -5.96 -17.01 13.80
CA GLU A 165 -6.10 -17.78 15.04
C GLU A 165 -4.90 -17.59 15.98
N ARG A 166 -3.68 -17.59 15.45
CA ARG A 166 -2.49 -17.27 16.25
C ARG A 166 -2.55 -15.85 16.83
N LEU A 167 -2.99 -14.87 16.04
CA LEU A 167 -3.15 -13.49 16.50
C LEU A 167 -4.21 -13.38 17.60
N LYS A 168 -5.32 -14.10 17.51
CA LYS A 168 -6.34 -14.16 18.56
C LYS A 168 -5.79 -14.71 19.87
N LEU A 169 -4.97 -15.76 19.80
CA LEU A 169 -4.31 -16.33 20.99
C LEU A 169 -3.30 -15.35 21.61
N VAL A 170 -2.52 -14.64 20.78
CA VAL A 170 -1.62 -13.58 21.24
C VAL A 170 -2.42 -12.46 21.90
N LYS A 171 -3.50 -12.03 21.25
CA LYS A 171 -4.40 -11.00 21.77
C LYS A 171 -4.99 -11.39 23.10
N ARG A 172 -5.49 -12.63 23.23
CA ARG A 172 -6.02 -13.16 24.50
C ARG A 172 -4.98 -13.14 25.62
N ARG A 173 -3.71 -13.42 25.31
CA ARG A 173 -2.62 -13.43 26.29
C ARG A 173 -2.26 -12.03 26.80
N TYR A 174 -2.19 -11.03 25.91
CA TYR A 174 -1.64 -9.71 26.22
C TYR A 174 -2.70 -8.62 26.40
N ASP A 175 -3.88 -8.81 25.84
CA ASP A 175 -5.00 -7.87 25.92
C ASP A 175 -6.34 -8.62 25.94
N PRO A 176 -6.59 -9.43 27.01
CA PRO A 176 -7.79 -10.28 27.12
C PRO A 176 -9.09 -9.47 27.17
N GLU A 177 -9.04 -8.24 27.69
CA GLU A 177 -10.18 -7.34 27.79
C GLU A 177 -10.40 -6.50 26.51
N ASN A 178 -9.55 -6.71 25.49
CA ASN A 178 -9.63 -6.00 24.22
C ASN A 178 -9.63 -4.46 24.36
N LEU A 179 -8.75 -3.94 25.22
CA LEU A 179 -8.59 -2.51 25.45
C LEU A 179 -8.01 -1.80 24.20
N LEU A 180 -7.05 -2.44 23.52
CA LEU A 180 -6.42 -1.97 22.29
C LEU A 180 -7.25 -2.43 21.08
N ARG A 181 -8.39 -1.78 20.85
CA ARG A 181 -9.41 -2.21 19.87
C ARG A 181 -9.65 -1.23 18.72
N LEU A 182 -8.85 -0.19 18.62
CA LEU A 182 -8.95 0.78 17.53
C LEU A 182 -8.37 0.19 16.23
N ASN A 183 -8.71 0.82 15.09
CA ASN A 183 -8.30 0.40 13.75
C ASN A 183 -8.80 -1.02 13.39
N ARG A 184 -7.92 -1.84 12.82
CA ARG A 184 -8.24 -3.22 12.39
C ARG A 184 -8.04 -4.18 13.55
N ASN A 185 -8.99 -4.21 14.45
CA ASN A 185 -8.93 -5.01 15.65
C ASN A 185 -8.98 -6.52 15.36
N VAL A 186 -8.10 -7.28 16.03
CA VAL A 186 -8.22 -8.72 16.18
C VAL A 186 -8.83 -8.98 17.56
N THR A 187 -10.04 -9.52 17.60
CA THR A 187 -10.69 -9.86 18.88
C THR A 187 -9.97 -11.02 19.58
N PRO A 188 -9.87 -11.02 20.92
CA PRO A 188 -9.34 -12.17 21.66
C PRO A 188 -10.12 -13.45 21.37
N ALA A 189 -9.43 -14.61 21.41
CA ALA A 189 -10.05 -15.93 21.28
C ALA A 189 -10.90 -16.28 22.52
#